data_86faf9b8ee1c2cb49e0b3f0b1d9eeb46
#
_entry.id   86faf9b8ee1c2cb49e0b3f0b1d9eeb46
#
_cell.length_a   1.000
_cell.length_b   1.000
_cell.length_c   1.000
_cell.angle_alpha   90.00
_cell.angle_beta   90.00
_cell.angle_gamma   90.00
#
_symmetry.space_group_name_H-M   'P 1'
#
loop_
_entity.id
_entity.type
_entity.pdbx_description
1 polymer ?
#
loop_
_entity_poly.entity_id
_entity_poly.type
_entity_poly.pdbx_seq_one_letter_code
_entity_poly.pdbx_strand_id
1 'polypeptide(L)'
;MIFQKTQRNFKIESGNIVHGNVTVFLRTGIGGILPGGSPTGCRCQSHRRRNKSDMKHTKYDLAQMQSLPLEAKIIMTKRRIVEWYNHWDGDVYVSFSGGKDSTVLKHIVDSMGLDVPAVFVNTGLEYPEIQKFVREVKDGKYECFNPDVEILRPEMRFDEVIKKYGYPVVSKAIARKVSDGRKHLPCVIKYFDGTATDKFGNLSKFNCQKWKFLLDAPFLISPQCCDVMKKKPFRRYEKQSGRTPLIGTLACESTLREKAWEKTGCNAFDSSKPKSQPMSFWTEQDILHYIKKYDVPYCPVYGDIKIKQTAELDGQMNAIDYIGCYEPEDVLETTGCDRTGCMFCMFGCHLEKEPNRFQRMKKTHPKQYEYCMNQLGLKEVLEYIGVKYE
;
A
#
# COMPACT_ATOMS: atom_id res chain seq x y z
N MET A 1 7.14 1.27 -40.99
CA MET A 1 7.73 0.08 -40.32
C MET A 1 6.70 -0.43 -39.33
N ILE A 2 5.98 -1.48 -39.65
CA ILE A 2 4.91 -2.04 -38.80
C ILE A 2 5.59 -3.07 -37.91
N PHE A 3 5.68 -2.79 -36.59
CA PHE A 3 6.12 -3.78 -35.60
C PHE A 3 4.96 -4.75 -35.34
N GLN A 4 5.07 -5.99 -35.79
CA GLN A 4 4.21 -7.08 -35.37
C GLN A 4 4.57 -7.46 -33.92
N LYS A 5 3.68 -7.14 -32.94
CA LYS A 5 3.73 -7.68 -31.60
C LYS A 5 3.27 -9.13 -31.63
N THR A 6 4.16 -10.05 -31.32
CA THR A 6 3.83 -11.48 -31.17
C THR A 6 3.18 -11.67 -29.79
N GLN A 7 1.92 -12.07 -29.78
CA GLN A 7 1.23 -12.42 -28.51
C GLN A 7 1.70 -13.79 -28.02
N ARG A 8 2.07 -13.88 -26.77
CA ARG A 8 2.39 -15.13 -26.06
C ARG A 8 1.27 -15.43 -25.06
N ASN A 9 0.49 -16.46 -25.33
CA ASN A 9 -0.50 -16.98 -24.39
C ASN A 9 0.11 -18.11 -23.55
N PHE A 10 -0.09 -18.05 -22.24
CA PHE A 10 0.35 -19.07 -21.30
C PHE A 10 -0.85 -19.87 -20.78
N LYS A 11 -0.70 -21.18 -20.71
CA LYS A 11 -1.70 -22.10 -20.13
C LYS A 11 -1.06 -22.82 -18.94
N ILE A 12 -1.80 -22.93 -17.86
CA ILE A 12 -1.33 -23.66 -16.66
C ILE A 12 -1.94 -25.06 -16.70
N GLU A 13 -1.10 -26.07 -16.80
CA GLU A 13 -1.48 -27.47 -16.59
C GLU A 13 -0.51 -28.06 -15.56
N SER A 14 -1.07 -28.68 -14.52
CA SER A 14 -0.33 -29.43 -13.47
C SER A 14 0.86 -28.69 -12.82
N GLY A 15 0.71 -27.38 -12.56
CA GLY A 15 1.73 -26.60 -11.87
C GLY A 15 2.89 -26.07 -12.72
N ASN A 16 2.97 -26.42 -14.03
CA ASN A 16 3.97 -25.94 -14.97
C ASN A 16 3.35 -25.07 -16.07
N ILE A 17 4.10 -24.08 -16.57
CA ILE A 17 3.69 -23.19 -17.65
C ILE A 17 4.16 -23.77 -18.99
N VAL A 18 3.24 -24.03 -19.92
CA VAL A 18 3.55 -24.56 -21.26
C VAL A 18 3.18 -23.52 -22.32
N HIS A 19 4.04 -23.35 -23.35
CA HIS A 19 3.82 -22.46 -24.48
C HIS A 19 2.91 -23.09 -25.55
N GLY A 20 1.90 -22.36 -26.03
CA GLY A 20 1.04 -22.79 -27.10
C GLY A 20 0.68 -21.68 -28.11
N ASN A 21 0.46 -22.06 -29.38
CA ASN A 21 0.30 -21.20 -30.57
C ASN A 21 -1.08 -20.53 -30.71
N VAL A 22 -1.11 -19.42 -31.44
CA VAL A 22 -2.07 -18.32 -31.55
C VAL A 22 -3.19 -18.55 -32.59
N THR A 23 -4.38 -17.96 -32.32
CA THR A 23 -5.38 -17.66 -33.36
C THR A 23 -5.96 -16.25 -33.17
N VAL A 24 -6.03 -15.47 -34.25
CA VAL A 24 -6.39 -14.05 -34.30
C VAL A 24 -7.88 -13.87 -34.63
N PHE A 25 -8.56 -12.95 -33.92
CA PHE A 25 -9.83 -12.35 -34.38
C PHE A 25 -9.80 -10.83 -34.27
N LEU A 26 -10.08 -10.17 -35.39
CA LEU A 26 -10.25 -8.71 -35.48
C LEU A 26 -11.73 -8.36 -35.26
N ARG A 27 -12.01 -7.31 -34.48
CA ARG A 27 -13.30 -6.63 -34.51
C ARG A 27 -13.14 -5.10 -34.42
N THR A 28 -13.62 -4.48 -35.48
CA THR A 28 -13.77 -3.01 -35.63
C THR A 28 -15.11 -2.56 -35.08
N GLY A 29 -15.17 -1.37 -34.47
CA GLY A 29 -16.42 -0.74 -34.08
C GLY A 29 -16.24 0.74 -33.67
N ILE A 30 -16.79 1.62 -34.50
CA ILE A 30 -16.73 3.08 -34.50
C ILE A 30 -17.94 3.68 -33.73
N GLY A 31 -17.77 4.89 -33.19
CA GLY A 31 -18.83 5.87 -32.89
C GLY A 31 -18.93 6.22 -31.39
N GLY A 32 -19.03 7.44 -31.01
CA GLY A 32 -19.57 8.67 -31.44
C GLY A 32 -19.44 9.73 -30.32
N ILE A 33 -19.15 10.94 -30.71
CA ILE A 33 -18.98 12.16 -29.90
C ILE A 33 -20.33 12.85 -29.69
N LEU A 34 -20.60 13.42 -28.53
CA LEU A 34 -21.37 14.66 -28.38
C LEU A 34 -20.98 15.47 -27.12
N PRO A 35 -21.01 16.81 -27.17
CA PRO A 35 -20.51 17.72 -26.17
C PRO A 35 -21.64 18.42 -25.36
N GLY A 36 -21.30 19.08 -24.25
CA GLY A 36 -22.17 20.10 -23.67
C GLY A 36 -22.05 20.42 -22.18
N GLY A 37 -21.62 21.63 -21.85
CA GLY A 37 -22.22 22.47 -20.82
C GLY A 37 -21.69 22.41 -19.39
N SER A 38 -20.92 23.44 -18.99
CA SER A 38 -20.75 23.87 -17.57
C SER A 38 -22.07 24.44 -17.00
N PRO A 39 -22.22 24.55 -15.65
CA PRO A 39 -21.57 25.62 -14.91
C PRO A 39 -21.12 25.27 -13.46
N THR A 40 -20.29 26.15 -12.96
CA THR A 40 -19.82 26.40 -11.60
C THR A 40 -20.82 26.10 -10.49
N GLY A 41 -20.53 25.06 -9.70
CA GLY A 41 -21.21 24.76 -8.46
C GLY A 41 -20.21 24.21 -7.46
N CYS A 42 -20.22 24.72 -6.25
CA CYS A 42 -19.43 24.26 -5.12
C CYS A 42 -19.59 22.74 -4.97
N ARG A 43 -18.59 21.94 -5.40
CA ARG A 43 -18.60 20.49 -5.30
C ARG A 43 -18.29 20.08 -3.87
N CYS A 44 -19.26 20.17 -2.99
CA CYS A 44 -19.35 19.21 -1.90
C CYS A 44 -19.41 17.83 -2.56
N GLN A 45 -18.35 17.03 -2.43
CA GLN A 45 -18.38 15.63 -2.86
C GLN A 45 -19.45 14.93 -2.02
N SER A 46 -20.68 14.94 -2.53
CA SER A 46 -21.73 14.07 -2.05
C SER A 46 -21.19 12.65 -2.13
N HIS A 47 -21.04 12.01 -0.99
CA HIS A 47 -20.73 10.59 -0.93
C HIS A 47 -21.88 9.85 -1.63
N ARG A 48 -21.67 9.52 -2.92
CA ARG A 48 -22.59 8.64 -3.65
C ARG A 48 -22.94 7.46 -2.76
N ARG A 49 -24.23 7.20 -2.59
CA ARG A 49 -24.74 5.99 -1.95
C ARG A 49 -24.01 4.79 -2.56
N ARG A 50 -23.15 4.14 -1.79
CA ARG A 50 -22.67 2.81 -2.14
C ARG A 50 -23.83 1.86 -1.88
N ASN A 51 -24.54 1.46 -2.93
CA ASN A 51 -25.50 0.39 -2.84
C ASN A 51 -24.73 -0.88 -2.45
N LYS A 52 -25.33 -1.70 -1.57
CA LYS A 52 -24.80 -3.02 -1.23
C LYS A 52 -24.64 -3.91 -2.46
N SER A 53 -25.35 -3.59 -3.57
CA SER A 53 -25.29 -4.27 -4.87
C SER A 53 -23.96 -4.06 -5.64
N ASP A 54 -23.10 -3.09 -5.22
CA ASP A 54 -21.83 -2.82 -5.91
C ASP A 54 -20.64 -3.63 -5.33
N MET A 55 -20.89 -4.47 -4.33
CA MET A 55 -19.85 -5.29 -3.68
C MET A 55 -19.78 -6.64 -4.37
N LYS A 56 -18.62 -6.96 -4.99
CA LYS A 56 -18.38 -8.26 -5.67
C LYS A 56 -18.07 -9.38 -4.67
N HIS A 57 -17.58 -9.04 -3.47
CA HIS A 57 -17.15 -9.99 -2.44
C HIS A 57 -17.61 -9.53 -1.06
N THR A 58 -17.64 -10.46 -0.13
CA THR A 58 -18.01 -10.25 1.28
C THR A 58 -16.79 -10.38 2.20
N LYS A 59 -16.93 -9.97 3.45
CA LYS A 59 -15.94 -10.26 4.49
C LYS A 59 -15.71 -11.75 4.72
N TYR A 60 -16.77 -12.55 4.55
CA TYR A 60 -16.70 -14.01 4.66
C TYR A 60 -15.79 -14.60 3.58
N ASP A 61 -15.92 -14.14 2.34
CA ASP A 61 -15.06 -14.58 1.22
C ASP A 61 -13.59 -14.27 1.53
N LEU A 62 -13.32 -13.07 2.09
CA LEU A 62 -11.97 -12.68 2.48
C LEU A 62 -11.45 -13.60 3.61
N ALA A 63 -12.23 -13.80 4.66
CA ALA A 63 -11.83 -14.63 5.79
C ALA A 63 -11.57 -16.09 5.35
N GLN A 64 -12.41 -16.62 4.48
CA GLN A 64 -12.23 -17.95 3.90
C GLN A 64 -10.94 -18.05 3.08
N MET A 65 -10.63 -17.03 2.26
CA MET A 65 -9.36 -17.00 1.53
C MET A 65 -8.16 -16.83 2.45
N GLN A 66 -8.29 -16.10 3.55
CA GLN A 66 -7.23 -15.90 4.54
C GLN A 66 -6.93 -17.16 5.37
N SER A 67 -7.91 -18.06 5.52
CA SER A 67 -7.72 -19.34 6.25
C SER A 67 -7.12 -20.46 5.40
N LEU A 68 -6.91 -20.23 4.10
CA LEU A 68 -6.29 -21.24 3.22
C LEU A 68 -4.80 -21.46 3.58
N PRO A 69 -4.28 -22.68 3.37
CA PRO A 69 -2.86 -22.96 3.47
C PRO A 69 -2.03 -22.09 2.53
N LEU A 70 -0.78 -21.80 2.92
CA LEU A 70 0.13 -20.93 2.16
C LEU A 70 0.30 -21.38 0.70
N GLU A 71 0.40 -22.67 0.45
CA GLU A 71 0.54 -23.25 -0.90
C GLU A 71 -0.64 -22.91 -1.79
N ALA A 72 -1.85 -23.06 -1.27
CA ALA A 72 -3.07 -22.69 -1.99
C ALA A 72 -3.10 -21.17 -2.31
N LYS A 73 -2.68 -20.35 -1.35
CA LYS A 73 -2.57 -18.89 -1.54
C LYS A 73 -1.54 -18.54 -2.61
N ILE A 74 -0.40 -19.23 -2.66
CA ILE A 74 0.63 -19.03 -3.71
C ILE A 74 0.05 -19.35 -5.09
N ILE A 75 -0.62 -20.48 -5.24
CA ILE A 75 -1.25 -20.89 -6.52
C ILE A 75 -2.28 -19.85 -6.96
N MET A 76 -3.14 -19.42 -6.06
CA MET A 76 -4.15 -18.39 -6.34
C MET A 76 -3.51 -17.07 -6.72
N THR A 77 -2.44 -16.67 -6.05
CA THR A 77 -1.69 -15.44 -6.35
C THR A 77 -1.08 -15.51 -7.75
N LYS A 78 -0.40 -16.59 -8.09
CA LYS A 78 0.16 -16.81 -9.44
C LYS A 78 -0.94 -16.75 -10.52
N ARG A 79 -2.10 -17.36 -10.27
CA ARG A 79 -3.25 -17.27 -11.17
C ARG A 79 -3.72 -15.81 -11.37
N ARG A 80 -3.84 -15.01 -10.29
CA ARG A 80 -4.24 -13.60 -10.38
C ARG A 80 -3.22 -12.75 -11.14
N ILE A 81 -1.93 -13.06 -11.00
CA ILE A 81 -0.86 -12.42 -11.77
C ILE A 81 -0.99 -12.75 -13.26
N VAL A 82 -1.21 -14.01 -13.62
CA VAL A 82 -1.40 -14.42 -15.03
C VAL A 82 -2.63 -13.77 -15.63
N GLU A 83 -3.77 -13.75 -14.91
CA GLU A 83 -4.99 -13.06 -15.36
C GLU A 83 -4.73 -11.58 -15.65
N TRP A 84 -3.96 -10.91 -14.79
CA TRP A 84 -3.59 -9.51 -14.96
C TRP A 84 -2.63 -9.30 -16.13
N TYR A 85 -1.59 -10.11 -16.22
CA TYR A 85 -0.58 -10.09 -17.27
C TYR A 85 -1.20 -10.26 -18.65
N ASN A 86 -2.05 -11.28 -18.81
CA ASN A 86 -2.72 -11.56 -20.08
C ASN A 86 -3.73 -10.47 -20.49
N HIS A 87 -4.45 -9.88 -19.52
CA HIS A 87 -5.41 -8.81 -19.79
C HIS A 87 -4.75 -7.54 -20.35
N TRP A 88 -3.52 -7.28 -19.95
CA TRP A 88 -2.75 -6.10 -20.38
C TRP A 88 -1.64 -6.45 -21.39
N ASP A 89 -1.72 -7.61 -22.05
CA ASP A 89 -0.74 -8.07 -23.07
C ASP A 89 0.72 -7.96 -22.59
N GLY A 90 0.97 -8.20 -21.28
CA GLY A 90 2.28 -8.08 -20.65
C GLY A 90 2.69 -6.65 -20.24
N ASP A 91 1.90 -5.64 -20.58
CA ASP A 91 2.16 -4.26 -20.17
C ASP A 91 1.82 -4.03 -18.68
N VAL A 92 2.58 -4.70 -17.82
CA VAL A 92 2.45 -4.63 -16.36
C VAL A 92 3.78 -4.34 -15.69
N TYR A 93 3.77 -3.95 -14.42
CA TYR A 93 4.98 -3.77 -13.61
C TYR A 93 4.72 -4.08 -12.14
N VAL A 94 5.75 -4.49 -11.41
CA VAL A 94 5.70 -4.66 -9.95
C VAL A 94 5.98 -3.32 -9.26
N SER A 95 5.03 -2.82 -8.47
CA SER A 95 5.27 -1.68 -7.57
C SER A 95 6.12 -2.14 -6.39
N PHE A 96 7.43 -2.03 -6.54
CA PHE A 96 8.43 -2.52 -5.60
C PHE A 96 8.83 -1.42 -4.62
N SER A 97 8.50 -1.58 -3.35
CA SER A 97 8.85 -0.61 -2.29
C SER A 97 10.09 -1.00 -1.48
N GLY A 98 10.67 -2.18 -1.72
CA GLY A 98 11.73 -2.77 -0.89
C GLY A 98 11.25 -3.27 0.47
N GLY A 99 9.95 -3.11 0.78
CA GLY A 99 9.32 -3.68 1.97
C GLY A 99 9.00 -5.17 1.78
N LYS A 100 8.91 -5.94 2.89
CA LYS A 100 8.75 -7.40 2.87
C LYS A 100 7.63 -7.90 1.95
N ASP A 101 6.46 -7.23 1.96
CA ASP A 101 5.30 -7.65 1.18
C ASP A 101 5.54 -7.47 -0.34
N SER A 102 6.13 -6.34 -0.74
CA SER A 102 6.48 -6.08 -2.14
C SER A 102 7.65 -6.93 -2.62
N THR A 103 8.52 -7.35 -1.70
CA THR A 103 9.65 -8.26 -1.99
C THR A 103 9.13 -9.67 -2.27
N VAL A 104 8.17 -10.16 -1.47
CA VAL A 104 7.49 -11.44 -1.72
C VAL A 104 6.74 -11.40 -3.05
N LEU A 105 6.00 -10.31 -3.34
CA LEU A 105 5.32 -10.19 -4.63
C LEU A 105 6.32 -10.24 -5.80
N LYS A 106 7.42 -9.50 -5.71
CA LYS A 106 8.46 -9.50 -6.74
C LYS A 106 9.04 -10.90 -6.93
N HIS A 107 9.39 -11.59 -5.85
CA HIS A 107 9.90 -12.96 -5.90
C HIS A 107 8.91 -13.93 -6.57
N ILE A 108 7.60 -13.83 -6.24
CA ILE A 108 6.59 -14.68 -6.89
C ILE A 108 6.54 -14.39 -8.41
N VAL A 109 6.51 -13.12 -8.82
CA VAL A 109 6.48 -12.73 -10.23
C VAL A 109 7.72 -13.21 -10.97
N ASP A 110 8.91 -12.98 -10.39
CA ASP A 110 10.20 -13.39 -10.97
C ASP A 110 10.28 -14.92 -11.10
N SER A 111 9.79 -15.67 -10.10
CA SER A 111 9.73 -17.15 -10.13
C SER A 111 8.84 -17.73 -11.21
N MET A 112 7.99 -16.92 -11.83
CA MET A 112 7.12 -17.33 -12.94
C MET A 112 7.79 -17.18 -14.31
N GLY A 113 8.99 -16.62 -14.38
CA GLY A 113 9.70 -16.36 -15.63
C GLY A 113 8.99 -15.35 -16.54
N LEU A 114 8.17 -14.46 -15.97
CA LEU A 114 7.51 -13.39 -16.70
C LEU A 114 8.47 -12.21 -16.84
N ASP A 115 8.49 -11.58 -18.03
CA ASP A 115 9.26 -10.37 -18.27
C ASP A 115 8.48 -9.14 -17.74
N VAL A 116 8.56 -8.94 -16.41
CA VAL A 116 7.84 -7.88 -15.71
C VAL A 116 8.84 -7.01 -14.93
N PRO A 117 9.03 -5.74 -15.33
CA PRO A 117 9.93 -4.84 -14.61
C PRO A 117 9.37 -4.49 -13.22
N ALA A 118 10.27 -4.18 -12.31
CA ALA A 118 9.91 -3.60 -11.02
C ALA A 118 10.16 -2.09 -11.03
N VAL A 119 9.33 -1.34 -10.30
CA VAL A 119 9.45 0.12 -10.21
C VAL A 119 9.49 0.54 -8.76
N PHE A 120 10.55 1.22 -8.37
CA PHE A 120 10.75 1.80 -7.04
C PHE A 120 10.72 3.32 -7.11
N VAL A 121 10.00 3.97 -6.19
CA VAL A 121 10.06 5.43 -6.03
C VAL A 121 10.95 5.77 -4.85
N ASN A 122 12.16 6.24 -5.13
CA ASN A 122 13.06 6.77 -4.11
C ASN A 122 12.65 8.19 -3.74
N THR A 123 11.95 8.32 -2.62
CA THR A 123 11.51 9.64 -2.12
C THR A 123 12.55 10.31 -1.23
N GLY A 124 13.62 9.58 -0.84
CA GLY A 124 14.56 10.02 0.18
C GLY A 124 14.03 9.90 1.62
N LEU A 125 12.82 9.35 1.79
CA LEU A 125 12.16 9.19 3.09
C LEU A 125 12.11 7.72 3.55
N GLU A 126 12.58 6.82 2.72
CA GLU A 126 12.73 5.41 3.05
C GLU A 126 13.94 5.22 3.97
N TYR A 127 13.92 4.13 4.75
CA TYR A 127 15.10 3.70 5.50
C TYR A 127 16.30 3.52 4.57
N PRO A 128 17.51 3.92 4.97
CA PRO A 128 18.73 3.73 4.17
C PRO A 128 18.93 2.29 3.71
N GLU A 129 18.57 1.33 4.55
CA GLU A 129 18.64 -0.11 4.28
C GLU A 129 17.69 -0.52 3.15
N ILE A 130 16.49 0.07 3.08
CA ILE A 130 15.55 -0.15 1.98
C ILE A 130 16.14 0.34 0.66
N GLN A 131 16.72 1.53 0.66
CA GLN A 131 17.32 2.10 -0.55
C GLN A 131 18.54 1.27 -1.00
N LYS A 132 19.33 0.77 -0.04
CA LYS A 132 20.47 -0.12 -0.30
C LYS A 132 19.99 -1.44 -0.90
N PHE A 133 19.03 -2.10 -0.25
CA PHE A 133 18.46 -3.37 -0.69
C PHE A 133 17.90 -3.30 -2.11
N VAL A 134 17.14 -2.24 -2.43
CA VAL A 134 16.60 -2.06 -3.80
C VAL A 134 17.72 -1.89 -4.83
N ARG A 135 18.81 -1.17 -4.50
CA ARG A 135 19.97 -1.07 -5.39
C ARG A 135 20.67 -2.42 -5.57
N GLU A 136 20.87 -3.17 -4.49
CA GLU A 136 21.46 -4.51 -4.54
C GLU A 136 20.64 -5.47 -5.42
N VAL A 137 19.29 -5.38 -5.37
CA VAL A 137 18.42 -6.14 -6.29
C VAL A 137 18.65 -5.68 -7.74
N LYS A 138 18.68 -4.36 -7.98
CA LYS A 138 18.94 -3.80 -9.32
C LYS A 138 20.32 -4.18 -9.88
N ASP A 139 21.32 -4.25 -9.02
CA ASP A 139 22.69 -4.58 -9.39
C ASP A 139 22.89 -6.11 -9.58
N GLY A 140 21.82 -6.91 -9.44
CA GLY A 140 21.86 -8.36 -9.65
C GLY A 140 22.52 -9.15 -8.55
N LYS A 141 22.62 -8.62 -7.33
CA LYS A 141 23.24 -9.30 -6.19
C LYS A 141 22.53 -10.60 -5.78
N TYR A 142 21.24 -10.68 -6.04
CA TYR A 142 20.38 -11.79 -5.63
C TYR A 142 19.83 -12.50 -6.87
N GLU A 143 20.27 -13.73 -7.11
CA GLU A 143 19.92 -14.53 -8.31
C GLU A 143 18.41 -14.81 -8.43
N CYS A 144 17.69 -14.84 -7.29
CA CYS A 144 16.25 -15.09 -7.26
C CYS A 144 15.40 -13.89 -7.69
N PHE A 145 16.01 -12.73 -7.94
CA PHE A 145 15.31 -11.54 -8.41
C PHE A 145 15.76 -11.13 -9.82
N ASN A 146 14.79 -10.79 -10.67
CA ASN A 146 15.07 -10.08 -11.91
C ASN A 146 15.64 -8.69 -11.58
N PRO A 147 16.85 -8.33 -12.08
CA PRO A 147 17.48 -7.03 -11.81
C PRO A 147 16.84 -5.85 -12.56
N ASP A 148 15.83 -6.09 -13.41
CA ASP A 148 15.10 -5.01 -14.10
C ASP A 148 14.27 -4.20 -13.09
N VAL A 149 14.94 -3.24 -12.45
CA VAL A 149 14.36 -2.33 -11.46
C VAL A 149 14.56 -0.89 -11.91
N GLU A 150 13.46 -0.21 -12.23
CA GLU A 150 13.47 1.22 -12.52
C GLU A 150 13.33 2.03 -11.22
N ILE A 151 14.25 2.98 -11.00
CA ILE A 151 14.24 3.84 -9.80
C ILE A 151 13.78 5.24 -10.20
N LEU A 152 12.55 5.58 -9.82
CA LEU A 152 11.96 6.90 -10.03
C LEU A 152 12.28 7.84 -8.87
N ARG A 153 12.23 9.14 -9.15
CA ARG A 153 12.32 10.19 -8.13
C ARG A 153 11.14 11.15 -8.24
N PRO A 154 10.64 11.68 -7.09
CA PRO A 154 9.66 12.75 -7.10
C PRO A 154 10.27 14.03 -7.68
N GLU A 155 9.43 14.91 -8.23
CA GLU A 155 9.83 16.20 -8.79
C GLU A 155 10.22 17.23 -7.73
N MET A 156 9.70 17.04 -6.51
CA MET A 156 9.96 17.91 -5.36
C MET A 156 10.60 17.11 -4.24
N ARG A 157 11.53 17.72 -3.51
CA ARG A 157 12.08 17.16 -2.28
C ARG A 157 11.07 17.32 -1.14
N PHE A 158 11.23 16.55 -0.07
CA PHE A 158 10.29 16.57 1.06
C PHE A 158 10.26 17.92 1.79
N ASP A 159 11.39 18.58 1.95
CA ASP A 159 11.47 19.92 2.53
C ASP A 159 10.68 20.97 1.72
N GLU A 160 10.71 20.88 0.39
CA GLU A 160 9.91 21.72 -0.49
C GLU A 160 8.40 21.37 -0.38
N VAL A 161 8.09 20.10 -0.24
CA VAL A 161 6.70 19.63 -0.09
C VAL A 161 6.08 20.14 1.21
N ILE A 162 6.80 20.05 2.35
CA ILE A 162 6.27 20.55 3.62
C ILE A 162 6.17 22.07 3.67
N LYS A 163 7.12 22.80 3.06
CA LYS A 163 7.05 24.26 2.91
C LYS A 163 5.85 24.69 2.06
N LYS A 164 5.62 24.00 0.93
CA LYS A 164 4.57 24.38 -0.02
C LYS A 164 3.17 23.92 0.40
N TYR A 165 3.04 22.72 0.92
CA TYR A 165 1.75 22.08 1.19
C TYR A 165 1.47 21.87 2.68
N GLY A 166 2.49 21.82 3.52
CA GLY A 166 2.40 21.57 4.95
C GLY A 166 2.66 20.13 5.36
N TYR A 167 2.68 19.93 6.66
CA TYR A 167 3.05 18.67 7.31
C TYR A 167 1.93 17.62 7.26
N PRO A 168 2.27 16.33 7.12
CA PRO A 168 1.33 15.20 7.18
C PRO A 168 1.02 14.81 8.63
N VAL A 169 0.06 15.48 9.27
CA VAL A 169 -0.22 15.38 10.71
C VAL A 169 -1.45 14.54 10.98
N VAL A 170 -1.44 13.75 12.05
CA VAL A 170 -2.52 12.93 12.61
C VAL A 170 -3.01 11.85 11.64
N SER A 171 -3.74 12.21 10.60
CA SER A 171 -4.20 11.29 9.56
C SER A 171 -4.48 12.04 8.26
N LYS A 172 -4.53 11.31 7.15
CA LYS A 172 -4.87 11.92 5.84
C LYS A 172 -6.25 12.59 5.85
N ALA A 173 -7.21 12.02 6.58
CA ALA A 173 -8.56 12.55 6.67
C ALA A 173 -8.58 13.87 7.49
N ILE A 174 -7.92 13.88 8.64
CA ILE A 174 -7.80 15.07 9.49
C ILE A 174 -6.99 16.16 8.79
N ALA A 175 -5.81 15.82 8.28
CA ALA A 175 -4.97 16.78 7.55
C ALA A 175 -5.70 17.44 6.37
N ARG A 176 -6.54 16.69 5.64
CA ARG A 176 -7.40 17.24 4.59
C ARG A 176 -8.43 18.20 5.17
N LYS A 177 -9.16 17.80 6.22
CA LYS A 177 -10.15 18.65 6.86
C LYS A 177 -9.53 19.95 7.39
N VAL A 178 -8.33 19.87 8.01
CA VAL A 178 -7.61 21.06 8.45
C VAL A 178 -7.26 21.97 7.27
N SER A 179 -6.68 21.41 6.21
CA SER A 179 -6.36 22.17 4.99
C SER A 179 -7.59 22.85 4.36
N ASP A 180 -8.73 22.15 4.34
CA ASP A 180 -9.99 22.69 3.78
C ASP A 180 -10.68 23.64 4.77
N GLY A 181 -10.61 23.37 6.08
CA GLY A 181 -11.17 24.21 7.15
C GLY A 181 -10.51 25.59 7.22
N ARG A 182 -9.19 25.65 7.01
CA ARG A 182 -8.44 26.92 6.93
C ARG A 182 -8.84 27.81 5.75
N LYS A 183 -9.55 27.24 4.76
CA LYS A 183 -10.19 28.00 3.68
C LYS A 183 -11.60 28.47 4.05
N HIS A 184 -11.97 28.36 5.33
CA HIS A 184 -13.26 28.74 5.88
C HIS A 184 -14.46 28.09 5.18
N LEU A 185 -14.33 26.83 4.73
CA LEU A 185 -15.44 26.08 4.14
C LEU A 185 -16.46 25.68 5.23
N PRO A 186 -17.69 26.25 5.25
CA PRO A 186 -18.64 26.01 6.35
C PRO A 186 -19.00 24.54 6.56
N CYS A 187 -19.06 23.76 5.48
CA CYS A 187 -19.34 22.32 5.54
C CYS A 187 -18.24 21.52 6.25
N VAL A 188 -16.98 22.03 6.27
CA VAL A 188 -15.86 21.39 6.92
C VAL A 188 -15.77 21.80 8.39
N ILE A 189 -16.06 23.07 8.70
CA ILE A 189 -16.03 23.59 10.08
C ILE A 189 -17.01 22.83 10.98
N LYS A 190 -18.17 22.43 10.51
CA LYS A 190 -19.14 21.61 11.24
C LYS A 190 -18.53 20.32 11.82
N TYR A 191 -17.53 19.70 11.16
CA TYR A 191 -16.85 18.52 11.71
C TYR A 191 -15.98 18.85 12.91
N PHE A 192 -15.38 20.03 12.93
CA PHE A 192 -14.58 20.51 14.07
C PHE A 192 -15.46 21.06 15.21
N ASP A 193 -16.65 21.53 14.92
CA ASP A 193 -17.63 21.93 15.93
C ASP A 193 -18.45 20.75 16.45
N GLY A 194 -18.33 19.56 15.84
CA GLY A 194 -19.06 18.38 16.26
C GLY A 194 -20.53 18.36 15.81
N THR A 195 -20.92 19.28 14.95
CA THR A 195 -22.30 19.46 14.49
C THR A 195 -22.58 18.85 13.12
N ALA A 196 -21.57 18.28 12.48
CA ALA A 196 -21.75 17.58 11.20
C ALA A 196 -22.63 16.34 11.40
N THR A 197 -23.62 16.17 10.51
CA THR A 197 -24.55 15.03 10.52
C THR A 197 -24.32 14.10 9.33
N ASP A 198 -24.75 12.87 9.46
CA ASP A 198 -24.82 11.91 8.38
C ASP A 198 -26.09 12.14 7.52
N LYS A 199 -26.31 11.31 6.51
CA LYS A 199 -27.48 11.40 5.61
C LYS A 199 -28.82 11.13 6.28
N PHE A 200 -28.82 10.60 7.50
CA PHE A 200 -30.03 10.31 8.29
C PHE A 200 -30.27 11.37 9.37
N GLY A 201 -29.45 12.42 9.46
CA GLY A 201 -29.54 13.45 10.48
C GLY A 201 -28.83 13.11 11.80
N ASN A 202 -28.24 11.94 11.94
CA ASN A 202 -27.47 11.57 13.12
C ASN A 202 -26.11 12.27 13.11
N LEU A 203 -25.53 12.51 14.30
CA LEU A 203 -24.18 13.05 14.40
C LEU A 203 -23.20 12.16 13.66
N SER A 204 -22.40 12.80 12.81
CA SER A 204 -21.40 12.09 12.02
C SER A 204 -20.30 11.53 12.90
N LYS A 205 -20.00 10.24 12.77
CA LYS A 205 -18.82 9.60 13.39
C LYS A 205 -17.47 10.12 12.84
N PHE A 206 -17.51 10.98 11.84
CA PHE A 206 -16.34 11.67 11.30
C PHE A 206 -16.15 13.06 11.93
N ASN A 207 -16.96 13.45 12.92
CA ASN A 207 -16.72 14.62 13.74
C ASN A 207 -15.35 14.51 14.42
N CYS A 208 -14.64 15.62 14.56
CA CYS A 208 -13.25 15.64 14.95
C CYS A 208 -12.89 16.84 15.84
N GLN A 209 -13.76 17.16 16.81
CA GLN A 209 -13.60 18.30 17.74
C GLN A 209 -12.24 18.29 18.43
N LYS A 210 -11.77 17.10 18.83
CA LYS A 210 -10.43 16.90 19.43
C LYS A 210 -9.31 17.57 18.63
N TRP A 211 -9.47 17.71 17.33
CA TRP A 211 -8.44 18.24 16.43
C TRP A 211 -8.74 19.66 15.94
N LYS A 212 -9.70 20.39 16.59
CA LYS A 212 -10.06 21.75 16.22
C LYS A 212 -8.89 22.72 16.34
N PHE A 213 -8.06 22.55 17.36
CA PHE A 213 -6.87 23.38 17.59
C PHE A 213 -5.88 23.39 16.42
N LEU A 214 -5.88 22.36 15.58
CA LEU A 214 -5.03 22.31 14.38
C LEU A 214 -5.41 23.36 13.31
N LEU A 215 -6.59 23.95 13.39
CA LEU A 215 -6.98 25.06 12.51
C LEU A 215 -6.09 26.29 12.75
N ASP A 216 -5.65 26.48 13.98
CA ASP A 216 -4.86 27.64 14.43
C ASP A 216 -3.36 27.34 14.51
N ALA A 217 -2.92 26.13 14.07
CA ALA A 217 -1.51 25.75 14.12
C ALA A 217 -0.62 26.73 13.31
N PRO A 218 0.57 27.10 13.82
CA PRO A 218 1.45 28.09 13.18
C PRO A 218 2.14 27.57 11.90
N PHE A 219 1.89 26.34 11.51
CA PHE A 219 2.43 25.70 10.31
C PHE A 219 1.31 25.15 9.42
N LEU A 220 1.61 24.95 8.14
CA LEU A 220 0.68 24.36 7.19
C LEU A 220 0.50 22.86 7.46
N ILE A 221 -0.74 22.37 7.27
CA ILE A 221 -1.10 20.95 7.41
C ILE A 221 -1.83 20.48 6.17
N SER A 222 -1.37 19.39 5.54
CA SER A 222 -2.06 18.79 4.40
C SER A 222 -1.73 17.31 4.20
N PRO A 223 -2.57 16.55 3.47
CA PRO A 223 -2.28 15.17 3.11
C PRO A 223 -1.47 15.01 1.79
N GLN A 224 -0.98 16.12 1.21
CA GLN A 224 -0.41 16.14 -0.14
C GLN A 224 0.93 15.38 -0.28
N CYS A 225 1.67 15.22 0.82
CA CYS A 225 2.97 14.56 0.82
C CYS A 225 2.94 13.22 0.05
N CYS A 226 2.03 12.30 0.39
CA CYS A 226 1.95 11.00 -0.28
C CYS A 226 1.59 11.10 -1.77
N ASP A 227 0.82 12.12 -2.15
CA ASP A 227 0.44 12.32 -3.55
C ASP A 227 1.63 12.81 -4.37
N VAL A 228 2.36 13.81 -3.86
CA VAL A 228 3.52 14.40 -4.53
C VAL A 228 4.69 13.45 -4.57
N MET A 229 5.04 12.86 -3.40
CA MET A 229 6.26 12.07 -3.25
C MET A 229 6.15 10.65 -3.85
N LYS A 230 4.97 10.02 -3.78
CA LYS A 230 4.81 8.62 -4.21
C LYS A 230 3.90 8.46 -5.43
N LYS A 231 2.70 9.03 -5.40
CA LYS A 231 1.71 8.73 -6.44
C LYS A 231 1.96 9.46 -7.76
N LYS A 232 2.49 10.69 -7.75
CA LYS A 232 2.81 11.42 -8.99
C LYS A 232 3.89 10.73 -9.81
N PRO A 233 5.03 10.27 -9.23
CA PRO A 233 6.03 9.50 -9.97
C PRO A 233 5.45 8.25 -10.64
N PHE A 234 4.66 7.44 -9.92
CA PHE A 234 4.00 6.27 -10.52
C PHE A 234 3.05 6.65 -11.66
N ARG A 235 2.19 7.65 -11.48
CA ARG A 235 1.28 8.11 -12.55
C ARG A 235 2.03 8.63 -13.78
N ARG A 236 3.19 9.26 -13.61
CA ARG A 236 4.05 9.67 -14.72
C ARG A 236 4.60 8.46 -15.46
N TYR A 237 5.12 7.48 -14.72
CA TYR A 237 5.61 6.23 -15.27
C TYR A 237 4.51 5.48 -16.03
N GLU A 238 3.36 5.27 -15.41
CA GLU A 238 2.18 4.61 -16.01
C GLU A 238 1.74 5.30 -17.32
N LYS A 239 1.75 6.65 -17.34
CA LYS A 239 1.41 7.41 -18.54
C LYS A 239 2.45 7.26 -19.66
N GLN A 240 3.73 7.17 -19.31
CA GLN A 240 4.84 7.07 -20.27
C GLN A 240 5.01 5.67 -20.81
N SER A 241 4.89 4.66 -19.95
CA SER A 241 5.13 3.26 -20.31
C SER A 241 3.87 2.53 -20.81
N GLY A 242 2.67 3.03 -20.48
CA GLY A 242 1.41 2.31 -20.69
C GLY A 242 1.16 1.17 -19.70
N ARG A 243 2.12 0.88 -18.83
CA ARG A 243 2.09 -0.29 -17.94
C ARG A 243 1.13 -0.09 -16.75
N THR A 244 0.54 -1.18 -16.29
CA THR A 244 -0.37 -1.21 -15.14
C THR A 244 0.24 -1.95 -13.94
N PRO A 245 -0.05 -1.52 -12.67
CA PRO A 245 0.65 -2.01 -11.49
C PRO A 245 0.15 -3.36 -10.96
N LEU A 246 1.12 -4.17 -10.52
CA LEU A 246 0.98 -5.23 -9.52
C LEU A 246 1.45 -4.69 -8.17
N ILE A 247 0.62 -4.72 -7.13
CA ILE A 247 0.90 -4.07 -5.84
C ILE A 247 0.82 -5.09 -4.70
N GLY A 248 1.89 -5.24 -3.94
CA GLY A 248 1.99 -6.12 -2.77
C GLY A 248 1.33 -5.52 -1.53
N THR A 249 0.01 -5.34 -1.52
CA THR A 249 -0.74 -4.83 -0.37
C THR A 249 -1.74 -5.85 0.15
N LEU A 250 -1.84 -5.96 1.48
CA LEU A 250 -2.74 -6.89 2.15
C LEU A 250 -4.03 -6.20 2.59
N ALA A 251 -5.17 -6.90 2.50
CA ALA A 251 -6.47 -6.36 2.92
C ALA A 251 -6.53 -6.20 4.45
N CYS A 252 -5.89 -7.10 5.20
CA CYS A 252 -5.85 -7.07 6.67
C CYS A 252 -5.17 -5.83 7.26
N GLU A 253 -4.36 -5.09 6.50
CA GLU A 253 -3.64 -3.92 7.02
C GLU A 253 -4.54 -2.72 7.34
N SER A 254 -5.73 -2.64 6.78
CA SER A 254 -6.68 -1.57 7.13
C SER A 254 -8.09 -1.82 6.59
N THR A 255 -9.09 -1.33 7.32
CA THR A 255 -10.51 -1.36 6.92
C THR A 255 -10.76 -0.75 5.52
N LEU A 256 -9.95 0.23 5.11
CA LEU A 256 -10.08 0.82 3.76
C LEU A 256 -9.63 -0.14 2.67
N ARG A 257 -8.57 -0.95 2.92
CA ARG A 257 -8.10 -1.96 1.98
C ARG A 257 -9.05 -3.14 1.92
N GLU A 258 -9.55 -3.59 3.07
CA GLU A 258 -10.59 -4.61 3.17
C GLU A 258 -11.80 -4.24 2.32
N LYS A 259 -12.37 -3.03 2.51
CA LYS A 259 -13.49 -2.54 1.71
C LYS A 259 -13.18 -2.35 0.23
N ALA A 260 -11.94 -2.02 -0.11
CA ALA A 260 -11.54 -1.96 -1.51
C ALA A 260 -11.53 -3.35 -2.13
N TRP A 261 -11.05 -4.36 -1.40
CA TRP A 261 -11.09 -5.76 -1.84
C TRP A 261 -12.52 -6.28 -1.97
N GLU A 262 -13.40 -6.02 -1.00
CA GLU A 262 -14.84 -6.38 -1.07
C GLU A 262 -15.48 -5.83 -2.36
N LYS A 263 -15.03 -4.67 -2.84
CA LYS A 263 -15.58 -4.03 -4.04
C LYS A 263 -15.07 -4.64 -5.34
N THR A 264 -13.79 -4.94 -5.45
CA THR A 264 -13.14 -5.26 -6.74
C THR A 264 -12.46 -6.61 -6.76
N GLY A 265 -12.26 -7.26 -5.61
CA GLY A 265 -11.38 -8.41 -5.49
C GLY A 265 -9.90 -8.03 -5.66
N CYS A 266 -9.09 -8.99 -6.09
CA CYS A 266 -7.66 -8.81 -6.30
C CYS A 266 -7.35 -7.97 -7.53
N ASN A 267 -8.06 -8.18 -8.65
CA ASN A 267 -7.84 -7.52 -9.94
C ASN A 267 -8.96 -6.53 -10.25
N ALA A 268 -8.64 -5.24 -10.23
CA ALA A 268 -9.59 -4.15 -10.50
C ALA A 268 -9.48 -3.69 -11.97
N PHE A 269 -9.95 -4.52 -12.91
CA PHE A 269 -9.87 -4.26 -14.36
C PHE A 269 -10.66 -3.02 -14.77
N ASP A 270 -11.92 -2.91 -14.34
CA ASP A 270 -12.88 -1.86 -14.75
C ASP A 270 -12.73 -0.57 -13.95
N SER A 271 -11.63 -0.39 -13.23
CA SER A 271 -11.40 0.82 -12.45
C SER A 271 -10.89 1.96 -13.34
N SER A 272 -11.25 3.20 -13.02
CA SER A 272 -10.62 4.39 -13.63
C SER A 272 -9.10 4.46 -13.38
N LYS A 273 -8.60 3.65 -12.46
CA LYS A 273 -7.18 3.42 -12.16
C LYS A 273 -7.01 1.92 -11.95
N PRO A 274 -6.84 1.17 -13.03
CA PRO A 274 -6.66 -0.26 -12.95
C PRO A 274 -5.45 -0.62 -12.07
N LYS A 275 -5.58 -1.69 -11.29
CA LYS A 275 -4.51 -2.21 -10.44
C LYS A 275 -4.80 -3.65 -10.05
N SER A 276 -3.76 -4.43 -9.93
CA SER A 276 -3.82 -5.75 -9.32
C SER A 276 -3.20 -5.73 -7.92
N GLN A 277 -3.85 -6.40 -7.00
CA GLN A 277 -3.39 -6.65 -5.63
C GLN A 277 -3.47 -8.17 -5.38
N PRO A 278 -2.63 -8.97 -6.05
CA PRO A 278 -2.81 -10.43 -6.13
C PRO A 278 -2.65 -11.14 -4.78
N MET A 279 -1.96 -10.51 -3.83
CA MET A 279 -1.74 -10.99 -2.46
C MET A 279 -2.69 -10.34 -1.44
N SER A 280 -3.75 -9.66 -1.85
CA SER A 280 -4.60 -8.89 -0.92
C SER A 280 -5.27 -9.75 0.16
N PHE A 281 -5.50 -11.03 -0.09
CA PHE A 281 -6.04 -12.00 0.88
C PHE A 281 -4.99 -12.68 1.76
N TRP A 282 -3.71 -12.37 1.62
CA TRP A 282 -2.65 -12.85 2.50
C TRP A 282 -2.68 -12.14 3.85
N THR A 283 -2.15 -12.81 4.87
CA THR A 283 -1.87 -12.27 6.19
C THR A 283 -0.40 -11.91 6.33
N GLU A 284 -0.01 -11.23 7.39
CA GLU A 284 1.39 -10.97 7.69
C GLU A 284 2.16 -12.27 7.95
N GLN A 285 1.52 -13.26 8.58
CA GLN A 285 2.13 -14.57 8.82
C GLN A 285 2.45 -15.29 7.51
N ASP A 286 1.57 -15.24 6.52
CA ASP A 286 1.84 -15.81 5.20
C ASP A 286 3.11 -15.20 4.55
N ILE A 287 3.32 -13.89 4.73
CA ILE A 287 4.53 -13.22 4.22
C ILE A 287 5.79 -13.75 4.91
N LEU A 288 5.76 -13.86 6.24
CA LEU A 288 6.92 -14.32 7.03
C LEU A 288 7.22 -15.79 6.75
N HIS A 289 6.20 -16.65 6.71
CA HIS A 289 6.35 -18.06 6.35
C HIS A 289 6.87 -18.24 4.92
N TYR A 290 6.38 -17.44 3.96
CA TYR A 290 6.87 -17.47 2.59
C TYR A 290 8.37 -17.12 2.53
N ILE A 291 8.79 -16.04 3.18
CA ILE A 291 10.19 -15.60 3.23
C ILE A 291 11.06 -16.73 3.79
N LYS A 292 10.67 -17.32 4.91
CA LYS A 292 11.40 -18.41 5.57
C LYS A 292 11.46 -19.67 4.72
N LYS A 293 10.32 -20.05 4.09
CA LYS A 293 10.20 -21.29 3.30
C LYS A 293 11.04 -21.26 2.01
N TYR A 294 11.10 -20.11 1.35
CA TYR A 294 11.80 -19.95 0.08
C TYR A 294 13.14 -19.23 0.20
N ASP A 295 13.61 -19.00 1.43
CA ASP A 295 14.85 -18.28 1.75
C ASP A 295 14.97 -16.95 0.96
N VAL A 296 13.87 -16.20 0.91
CA VAL A 296 13.78 -14.97 0.12
C VAL A 296 14.62 -13.87 0.75
N PRO A 297 15.60 -13.30 0.06
CA PRO A 297 16.32 -12.12 0.54
C PRO A 297 15.37 -10.97 0.83
N TYR A 298 15.53 -10.32 1.97
CA TYR A 298 14.71 -9.17 2.37
C TYR A 298 15.57 -8.09 3.06
N CYS A 299 15.00 -6.91 3.18
CA CYS A 299 15.74 -5.78 3.73
C CYS A 299 16.12 -5.99 5.21
N PRO A 300 17.39 -5.79 5.59
CA PRO A 300 17.89 -5.98 6.96
C PRO A 300 17.20 -5.13 8.03
N VAL A 301 16.49 -4.06 7.66
CA VAL A 301 15.76 -3.23 8.61
C VAL A 301 14.69 -4.00 9.39
N TYR A 302 14.24 -5.14 8.87
CA TYR A 302 13.29 -6.04 9.55
C TYR A 302 13.98 -6.91 10.63
N GLY A 303 15.31 -6.98 10.64
CA GLY A 303 16.06 -7.91 11.50
C GLY A 303 15.82 -9.36 11.11
N ASP A 304 15.92 -10.26 12.08
CA ASP A 304 15.69 -11.70 11.89
C ASP A 304 14.19 -12.04 12.01
N ILE A 305 13.76 -13.06 11.26
CA ILE A 305 12.43 -13.67 11.43
C ILE A 305 12.56 -14.82 12.45
N LYS A 306 11.91 -14.66 13.60
CA LYS A 306 11.94 -15.60 14.73
C LYS A 306 10.55 -16.08 15.09
N ILE A 307 10.49 -17.24 15.75
CA ILE A 307 9.27 -17.72 16.38
C ILE A 307 8.96 -16.78 17.55
N LYS A 308 7.75 -16.24 17.56
CA LYS A 308 7.26 -15.41 18.66
C LYS A 308 7.13 -16.26 19.91
N GLN A 309 7.89 -15.95 20.94
CA GLN A 309 7.68 -16.55 22.26
C GLN A 309 6.33 -16.04 22.79
N THR A 310 5.30 -16.85 22.65
CA THR A 310 4.08 -16.68 23.44
C THR A 310 4.47 -17.00 24.88
N ALA A 311 4.33 -16.01 25.79
CA ALA A 311 4.34 -16.33 27.22
C ALA A 311 3.32 -17.47 27.41
N GLU A 312 3.78 -18.59 27.96
CA GLU A 312 2.93 -19.72 28.27
C GLU A 312 1.72 -19.19 29.03
N LEU A 313 0.56 -19.20 28.38
CA LEU A 313 -0.69 -19.02 29.06
C LEU A 313 -0.91 -20.27 29.89
N ASP A 314 -0.64 -20.11 31.17
CA ASP A 314 -0.78 -21.08 32.24
C ASP A 314 -1.95 -22.05 31.97
N GLY A 315 -1.68 -23.30 31.55
CA GLY A 315 -2.53 -24.44 31.77
C GLY A 315 -3.87 -24.57 31.04
N GLN A 316 -4.27 -23.69 30.15
CA GLN A 316 -5.49 -23.86 29.33
C GLN A 316 -5.12 -24.40 27.93
N MET A 317 -5.13 -25.72 27.80
CA MET A 317 -5.18 -26.38 26.48
C MET A 317 -6.48 -25.96 25.78
N ASN A 318 -6.33 -25.30 24.61
CA ASN A 318 -7.49 -25.02 23.77
C ASN A 318 -8.08 -26.35 23.24
N ALA A 319 -9.41 -26.47 23.22
CA ALA A 319 -10.10 -27.64 22.71
C ALA A 319 -9.76 -28.03 21.26
N ILE A 320 -9.07 -27.14 20.53
CA ILE A 320 -8.56 -27.34 19.16
C ILE A 320 -7.34 -28.26 19.14
N ASP A 321 -6.52 -28.28 20.20
CA ASP A 321 -5.34 -29.15 20.31
C ASP A 321 -5.71 -30.65 20.43
N TYR A 322 -6.99 -30.94 20.71
CA TYR A 322 -7.50 -32.29 20.85
C TYR A 322 -8.01 -32.95 19.53
N ILE A 323 -8.13 -32.15 18.46
CA ILE A 323 -8.58 -32.66 17.14
C ILE A 323 -7.38 -32.87 16.21
N GLY A 324 -6.41 -33.58 16.61
CA GLY A 324 -5.23 -34.16 15.97
C GLY A 324 -4.98 -34.07 14.46
N CYS A 325 -5.35 -32.97 13.78
CA CYS A 325 -5.23 -32.81 12.33
C CYS A 325 -4.50 -31.53 11.87
N TYR A 326 -4.07 -30.66 12.77
CA TYR A 326 -3.39 -29.43 12.41
C TYR A 326 -2.34 -29.09 13.48
N GLU A 327 -1.05 -29.26 13.13
CA GLU A 327 0.00 -28.62 13.93
C GLU A 327 -0.11 -27.12 13.66
N PRO A 328 -0.37 -26.27 14.69
CA PRO A 328 -0.43 -24.84 14.49
C PRO A 328 0.92 -24.35 13.96
N GLU A 329 0.91 -23.71 12.81
CA GLU A 329 2.14 -23.07 12.28
C GLU A 329 2.67 -22.09 13.33
N ASP A 330 3.98 -22.12 13.58
CA ASP A 330 4.65 -21.20 14.48
C ASP A 330 4.28 -19.75 14.16
N VAL A 331 3.88 -18.96 15.14
CA VAL A 331 3.69 -17.53 14.96
C VAL A 331 5.06 -16.87 14.82
N LEU A 332 5.30 -16.24 13.68
CA LEU A 332 6.54 -15.58 13.35
C LEU A 332 6.48 -14.06 13.63
N GLU A 333 7.61 -13.48 14.01
CA GLU A 333 7.77 -12.03 14.15
C GLU A 333 9.14 -11.58 13.64
N THR A 334 9.24 -10.29 13.28
CA THR A 334 10.50 -9.65 12.92
C THR A 334 11.13 -9.01 14.16
N THR A 335 12.45 -9.11 14.34
CA THR A 335 13.15 -8.53 15.49
C THR A 335 13.44 -7.04 15.32
N GLY A 336 13.34 -6.51 14.11
CA GLY A 336 13.53 -5.10 13.78
C GLY A 336 12.21 -4.35 13.61
N CYS A 337 12.04 -3.67 12.47
CA CYS A 337 10.80 -2.97 12.18
C CYS A 337 9.69 -3.93 11.75
N ASP A 338 8.48 -3.80 12.28
CA ASP A 338 7.32 -4.54 11.79
C ASP A 338 6.90 -4.08 10.39
N ARG A 339 7.00 -2.77 10.16
CA ARG A 339 6.60 -2.12 8.91
C ARG A 339 7.54 -1.00 8.51
N THR A 340 7.86 -0.95 7.24
CA THR A 340 8.62 0.14 6.65
C THR A 340 7.66 1.11 5.94
N GLY A 341 7.80 2.37 6.31
CA GLY A 341 7.08 3.48 5.68
C GLY A 341 8.06 4.62 5.43
N CYS A 342 7.54 5.83 5.24
CA CYS A 342 8.38 7.03 5.29
C CYS A 342 8.82 7.27 6.73
N MET A 343 10.14 7.35 7.01
CA MET A 343 10.69 7.55 8.35
C MET A 343 10.14 8.80 9.05
N PHE A 344 9.93 9.89 8.29
CA PHE A 344 9.50 11.18 8.80
C PHE A 344 7.97 11.38 8.78
N CYS A 345 7.19 10.30 8.61
CA CYS A 345 5.73 10.39 8.52
C CYS A 345 5.10 10.56 9.90
N MET A 346 4.34 11.63 10.09
CA MET A 346 3.59 11.88 11.33
C MET A 346 2.14 11.35 11.31
N PHE A 347 1.70 10.72 10.21
CA PHE A 347 0.40 10.05 10.21
C PHE A 347 0.40 8.85 11.14
N GLY A 348 -0.53 8.84 12.09
CA GLY A 348 -0.73 7.77 13.04
C GLY A 348 0.24 7.74 14.23
N CYS A 349 1.30 8.57 14.27
CA CYS A 349 2.30 8.54 15.34
C CYS A 349 1.71 8.75 16.75
N HIS A 350 0.64 9.53 16.85
CA HIS A 350 -0.07 9.79 18.11
C HIS A 350 -0.85 8.57 18.66
N LEU A 351 -0.95 7.49 17.89
CA LEU A 351 -1.60 6.23 18.28
C LEU A 351 -0.58 5.14 18.63
N GLU A 352 0.70 5.39 18.41
CA GLU A 352 1.74 4.42 18.69
C GLU A 352 2.03 4.34 20.18
N LYS A 353 2.30 3.11 20.66
CA LYS A 353 2.82 2.88 22.01
C LYS A 353 4.28 3.36 22.08
N GLU A 354 4.70 3.76 23.26
CA GLU A 354 6.12 4.07 23.50
C GLU A 354 6.95 2.76 23.62
N PRO A 355 8.14 2.71 23.05
CA PRO A 355 8.77 3.73 22.20
C PRO A 355 8.13 3.82 20.80
N ASN A 356 7.67 5.02 20.42
CA ASN A 356 7.10 5.26 19.10
C ASN A 356 8.19 5.33 18.01
N ARG A 357 7.77 5.50 16.73
CA ARG A 357 8.71 5.53 15.59
C ARG A 357 9.83 6.56 15.70
N PHE A 358 9.57 7.73 16.28
CA PHE A 358 10.57 8.77 16.41
C PHE A 358 11.57 8.44 17.52
N GLN A 359 11.10 7.92 18.66
CA GLN A 359 11.96 7.44 19.74
C GLN A 359 12.83 6.25 19.30
N ARG A 360 12.26 5.33 18.53
CA ARG A 360 13.04 4.24 17.91
C ARG A 360 14.06 4.79 16.90
N MET A 361 13.66 5.75 16.06
CA MET A 361 14.56 6.36 15.06
C MET A 361 15.72 7.10 15.73
N LYS A 362 15.52 7.75 16.88
CA LYS A 362 16.59 8.39 17.67
C LYS A 362 17.70 7.41 18.01
N LYS A 363 17.34 6.15 18.36
CA LYS A 363 18.29 5.10 18.72
C LYS A 363 18.94 4.44 17.50
N THR A 364 18.16 4.14 16.48
CA THR A 364 18.60 3.33 15.32
C THR A 364 19.20 4.18 14.20
N HIS A 365 18.69 5.39 13.98
CA HIS A 365 19.05 6.29 12.87
C HIS A 365 19.23 7.73 13.35
N PRO A 366 20.21 8.00 14.25
CA PRO A 366 20.35 9.31 14.90
C PRO A 366 20.56 10.46 13.89
N LYS A 367 21.25 10.24 12.78
CA LYS A 367 21.45 11.26 11.75
C LYS A 367 20.14 11.68 11.07
N GLN A 368 19.28 10.71 10.75
CA GLN A 368 17.95 10.96 10.15
C GLN A 368 17.02 11.61 11.16
N TYR A 369 17.09 11.20 12.42
CA TYR A 369 16.36 11.81 13.51
C TYR A 369 16.72 13.28 13.68
N GLU A 370 18.01 13.60 13.80
CA GLU A 370 18.52 14.97 13.93
C GLU A 370 18.08 15.84 12.75
N TYR A 371 18.22 15.32 11.53
CA TYR A 371 17.78 16.01 10.31
C TYR A 371 16.29 16.32 10.33
N CYS A 372 15.44 15.36 10.65
CA CYS A 372 13.99 15.58 10.61
C CYS A 372 13.51 16.49 11.76
N MET A 373 14.09 16.38 12.95
CA MET A 373 13.68 17.19 14.09
C MET A 373 14.09 18.65 13.92
N ASN A 374 15.34 18.91 13.57
CA ASN A 374 15.90 20.28 13.56
C ASN A 374 15.79 20.93 12.18
N GLN A 375 16.14 20.24 11.09
CA GLN A 375 16.17 20.89 9.77
C GLN A 375 14.81 20.90 9.08
N LEU A 376 13.98 19.87 9.34
CA LEU A 376 12.63 19.82 8.79
C LEU A 376 11.55 20.33 9.74
N GLY A 377 11.91 20.73 10.97
CA GLY A 377 10.99 21.32 11.94
C GLY A 377 9.93 20.36 12.50
N LEU A 378 10.19 19.05 12.48
CA LEU A 378 9.21 18.08 12.98
C LEU A 378 9.07 18.16 14.50
N LYS A 379 10.10 18.59 15.22
CA LYS A 379 10.07 18.79 16.67
C LYS A 379 8.89 19.67 17.09
N GLU A 380 8.79 20.87 16.54
CA GLU A 380 7.72 21.83 16.86
C GLU A 380 6.32 21.26 16.54
N VAL A 381 6.23 20.52 15.43
CA VAL A 381 4.95 19.90 15.02
C VAL A 381 4.53 18.79 15.97
N LEU A 382 5.48 17.93 16.38
CA LEU A 382 5.22 16.83 17.33
C LEU A 382 4.85 17.35 18.71
N GLU A 383 5.55 18.38 19.21
CA GLU A 383 5.20 19.09 20.44
C GLU A 383 3.78 19.66 20.39
N TYR A 384 3.43 20.33 19.30
CA TYR A 384 2.12 20.92 19.10
C TYR A 384 0.97 19.89 19.12
N ILE A 385 1.20 18.69 18.62
CA ILE A 385 0.20 17.61 18.62
C ILE A 385 0.32 16.69 19.85
N GLY A 386 1.20 16.98 20.81
CA GLY A 386 1.38 16.24 22.05
C GLY A 386 1.98 14.84 21.87
N VAL A 387 2.87 14.65 20.88
CA VAL A 387 3.57 13.38 20.65
C VAL A 387 4.99 13.47 21.20
N LYS A 388 5.33 12.59 22.13
CA LYS A 388 6.70 12.46 22.63
C LYS A 388 7.62 11.95 21.53
N TYR A 389 8.80 12.48 21.42
CA TYR A 389 9.79 12.11 20.41
C TYR A 389 11.18 11.81 21.02
N GLU A 390 11.36 12.12 22.30
CA GLU A 390 12.55 11.83 23.11
C GLU A 390 12.42 10.56 23.95
#